data_3167a90fcf912cd12809fcea0e43a073
#
_entry.id   3167a90fcf912cd12809fcea0e43a073
#
_cell.length_a   1.000
_cell.length_b   1.000
_cell.length_c   1.000
_cell.angle_alpha   90.00
_cell.angle_beta   90.00
_cell.angle_gamma   90.00
#
_symmetry.space_group_name_H-M   'P 1'
#
loop_
_entity.id
_entity.type
_entity.pdbx_description
1 polymer ?
#
loop_
_entity_poly.entity_id
_entity_poly.type
_entity_poly.pdbx_seq_one_letter_code
_entity_poly.pdbx_strand_id
1 'polypeptide(L)'
;VKWMVPGGKPIAEETSVFMEQVNAVVWAHHGLFCSGTDFDETFGLMHTIEKSAEILIKVLSVSPNKRQTITTADLIALAADFHVTLNPEALHLYDEGAEH
;
A
#
# COMPACT_ATOMS: atom_id res chain seq x y z
N VAL A 1 -3.19 1.33 11.06
CA VAL A 1 -3.95 1.23 12.33
C VAL A 1 -2.98 0.85 13.44
N LYS A 2 -2.98 1.63 14.51
CA LYS A 2 -2.20 1.34 15.71
C LYS A 2 -2.60 0.00 16.31
N TRP A 3 -1.70 -0.59 17.09
CA TRP A 3 -2.03 -1.83 17.77
C TRP A 3 -3.23 -1.66 18.70
N MET A 4 -4.18 -2.55 18.56
CA MET A 4 -5.37 -2.70 19.39
C MET A 4 -5.66 -4.19 19.50
N VAL A 5 -6.45 -4.56 20.51
CA VAL A 5 -6.89 -5.96 20.63
C VAL A 5 -7.69 -6.35 19.40
N PRO A 6 -7.26 -7.37 18.62
CA PRO A 6 -7.98 -7.78 17.44
C PRO A 6 -9.35 -8.39 17.77
N GLY A 7 -10.30 -8.21 16.86
CA GLY A 7 -11.66 -8.71 17.02
C GLY A 7 -12.59 -7.82 17.85
N GLY A 8 -12.09 -6.72 18.38
CA GLY A 8 -12.90 -5.77 19.15
C GLY A 8 -13.52 -4.67 18.29
N LYS A 9 -14.50 -3.97 18.89
CA LYS A 9 -15.17 -2.84 18.25
C LYS A 9 -14.22 -1.68 17.91
N PRO A 10 -13.26 -1.26 18.77
CA PRO A 10 -12.36 -0.14 18.47
C PRO A 10 -11.55 -0.32 17.20
N ILE A 11 -10.99 -1.51 16.97
CA ILE A 11 -10.18 -1.77 15.77
C ILE A 11 -11.06 -1.81 14.52
N ALA A 12 -12.28 -2.31 14.62
CA ALA A 12 -13.23 -2.32 13.52
C ALA A 12 -13.63 -0.88 13.11
N GLU A 13 -13.91 -0.03 14.08
CA GLU A 13 -14.27 1.38 13.83
C GLU A 13 -13.12 2.15 13.16
N GLU A 14 -11.90 2.04 13.68
CA GLU A 14 -10.75 2.72 13.10
C GLU A 14 -10.42 2.19 11.69
N THR A 15 -10.48 0.89 11.50
CA THR A 15 -10.29 0.27 10.19
C THR A 15 -11.32 0.78 9.18
N SER A 16 -12.58 0.87 9.57
CA SER A 16 -13.66 1.35 8.70
C SER A 16 -13.43 2.77 8.20
N VAL A 17 -12.95 3.65 9.08
CA VAL A 17 -12.62 5.04 8.68
C VAL A 17 -11.53 5.08 7.60
N PHE A 18 -10.48 4.30 7.75
CA PHE A 18 -9.43 4.23 6.72
C PHE A 18 -9.94 3.59 5.42
N MET A 19 -10.78 2.56 5.52
CA MET A 19 -11.30 1.84 4.35
C MET A 19 -12.28 2.67 3.49
N GLU A 20 -12.71 3.83 3.95
CA GLU A 20 -13.40 4.80 3.11
C GLU A 20 -12.52 5.41 2.02
N GLN A 21 -11.21 5.41 2.22
CA GLN A 21 -10.24 6.07 1.33
C GLN A 21 -9.24 5.12 0.68
N VAL A 22 -9.01 3.95 1.28
CA VAL A 22 -8.02 2.98 0.81
C VAL A 22 -8.58 1.56 0.81
N ASN A 23 -7.98 0.70 -0.01
CA ASN A 23 -8.39 -0.70 -0.13
C ASN A 23 -7.49 -1.65 0.68
N ALA A 24 -6.50 -1.13 1.37
CA ALA A 24 -5.59 -1.93 2.19
C ALA A 24 -5.16 -1.15 3.43
N VAL A 25 -5.18 -1.81 4.57
CA VAL A 25 -4.81 -1.25 5.86
C VAL A 25 -3.91 -2.23 6.60
N VAL A 26 -2.80 -1.76 7.14
CA VAL A 26 -1.94 -2.57 8.00
C VAL A 26 -2.36 -2.40 9.46
N TRP A 27 -2.63 -3.51 10.13
CA TRP A 27 -2.79 -3.56 11.58
C TRP A 27 -1.44 -3.83 12.22
N ALA A 28 -0.96 -2.90 13.02
CA ALA A 28 0.35 -3.03 13.68
C ALA A 28 0.45 -4.35 14.45
N HIS A 29 1.54 -5.08 14.22
CA HIS A 29 1.85 -6.37 14.83
C HIS A 29 0.82 -7.50 14.58
N HIS A 30 -0.08 -7.31 13.63
CA HIS A 30 -1.11 -8.31 13.34
C HIS A 30 -1.10 -8.76 11.89
N GLY A 31 -1.24 -7.84 10.95
CA GLY A 31 -1.26 -8.19 9.53
C GLY A 31 -1.89 -7.15 8.63
N LEU A 32 -2.27 -7.60 7.45
CA LEU A 32 -2.85 -6.79 6.39
C LEU A 32 -4.33 -7.09 6.25
N PHE A 33 -5.13 -6.04 6.16
CA PHE A 33 -6.56 -6.10 5.87
C PHE A 33 -6.83 -5.44 4.53
N CYS A 34 -7.48 -6.17 3.61
CA CYS A 34 -7.80 -5.69 2.26
C CYS A 34 -9.29 -5.77 1.98
N SER A 35 -9.75 -4.89 1.09
CA SER A 35 -11.11 -4.93 0.53
C SER A 35 -11.07 -4.76 -0.98
N GLY A 36 -12.11 -5.23 -1.66
CA GLY A 36 -12.26 -5.13 -3.10
C GLY A 36 -13.69 -5.50 -3.52
N THR A 37 -13.95 -5.49 -4.82
CA THR A 37 -15.28 -5.77 -5.38
C THR A 37 -15.64 -7.25 -5.35
N ASP A 38 -14.64 -8.12 -5.42
CA ASP A 38 -14.81 -9.56 -5.35
C ASP A 38 -13.60 -10.23 -4.68
N PHE A 39 -13.69 -11.53 -4.48
CA PHE A 39 -12.65 -12.28 -3.79
C PHE A 39 -11.34 -12.33 -4.58
N ASP A 40 -11.40 -12.55 -5.88
CA ASP A 40 -10.20 -12.66 -6.72
C ASP A 40 -9.43 -11.35 -6.77
N GLU A 41 -10.12 -10.23 -6.94
CA GLU A 41 -9.51 -8.90 -6.91
C GLU A 41 -8.86 -8.60 -5.54
N THR A 42 -9.59 -8.87 -4.47
CA THR A 42 -9.12 -8.62 -3.11
C THR A 42 -7.92 -9.50 -2.75
N PHE A 43 -7.96 -10.77 -3.11
CA PHE A 43 -6.83 -11.69 -2.93
C PHE A 43 -5.62 -11.26 -3.76
N GLY A 44 -5.84 -10.86 -5.02
CA GLY A 44 -4.78 -10.35 -5.89
C GLY A 44 -4.10 -9.11 -5.33
N LEU A 45 -4.87 -8.18 -4.77
CA LEU A 45 -4.33 -6.99 -4.08
C LEU A 45 -3.47 -7.39 -2.88
N MET A 46 -3.96 -8.26 -2.02
CA MET A 46 -3.22 -8.75 -0.85
C MET A 46 -1.93 -9.44 -1.24
N HIS A 47 -1.97 -10.32 -2.23
CA HIS A 47 -0.79 -11.01 -2.75
C HIS A 47 0.25 -10.04 -3.33
N THR A 48 -0.19 -9.03 -4.06
CA THR A 48 0.69 -8.00 -4.63
C THR A 48 1.37 -7.19 -3.53
N ILE A 49 0.65 -6.78 -2.50
CA ILE A 49 1.21 -6.04 -1.35
C ILE A 49 2.23 -6.90 -0.62
N GLU A 50 1.90 -8.14 -0.31
CA GLU A 50 2.79 -9.08 0.38
C GLU A 50 4.08 -9.32 -0.42
N LYS A 51 3.96 -9.56 -1.72
CA LYS A 51 5.12 -9.77 -2.59
C LYS A 51 5.97 -8.52 -2.73
N SER A 52 5.37 -7.36 -2.84
CA SER A 52 6.09 -6.07 -2.90
C SER A 52 6.85 -5.78 -1.62
N ALA A 53 6.25 -6.07 -0.46
CA ALA A 53 6.91 -5.95 0.83
C ALA A 53 8.11 -6.91 0.96
N GLU A 54 7.96 -8.15 0.53
CA GLU A 54 9.04 -9.14 0.51
C GLU A 54 10.23 -8.66 -0.34
N ILE A 55 9.96 -8.17 -1.54
CA ILE A 55 10.99 -7.64 -2.44
C ILE A 55 11.69 -6.43 -1.82
N LEU A 56 10.93 -5.49 -1.25
CA LEU A 56 11.47 -4.30 -0.62
C LEU A 56 12.39 -4.64 0.56
N ILE A 57 11.98 -5.58 1.42
CA ILE A 57 12.80 -6.04 2.54
C ILE A 57 14.13 -6.62 2.04
N LYS A 58 14.09 -7.43 0.99
CA LYS A 58 15.30 -8.00 0.38
C LYS A 58 16.23 -6.93 -0.18
N VAL A 59 15.67 -5.93 -0.88
CA VAL A 59 16.44 -4.81 -1.44
C VAL A 59 17.11 -4.01 -0.32
N LEU A 60 16.38 -3.63 0.72
CA LEU A 60 16.89 -2.86 1.86
C LEU A 60 17.87 -3.65 2.72
N SER A 61 17.82 -4.98 2.69
CA SER A 61 18.80 -5.84 3.38
C SER A 61 20.18 -5.81 2.72
N VAL A 62 20.22 -5.52 1.42
CA VAL A 62 21.49 -5.38 0.67
C VAL A 62 22.03 -3.96 0.77
N SER A 63 21.18 -2.95 0.67
CA SER A 63 21.55 -1.54 0.78
C SER A 63 20.40 -0.73 1.38
N PRO A 64 20.68 0.18 2.34
CA PRO A 64 19.64 1.05 2.89
C PRO A 64 19.08 2.04 1.87
N ASN A 65 19.78 2.25 0.76
CA ASN A 65 19.39 3.19 -0.28
C ASN A 65 18.93 2.43 -1.53
N LYS A 66 17.75 2.76 -2.02
CA LYS A 66 17.24 2.25 -3.29
C LYS A 66 18.02 2.91 -4.45
N ARG A 67 18.45 2.12 -5.43
CA ARG A 67 19.15 2.63 -6.61
C ARG A 67 18.24 3.38 -7.56
N GLN A 68 17.03 2.85 -7.74
CA GLN A 68 16.03 3.38 -8.66
C GLN A 68 14.65 3.22 -8.04
N THR A 69 13.80 4.19 -8.26
CA THR A 69 12.40 4.15 -7.89
C THR A 69 11.57 4.65 -9.06
N ILE A 70 10.30 4.25 -9.09
CA ILE A 70 9.32 4.82 -10.02
C ILE A 70 9.08 6.26 -9.59
N THR A 71 9.14 7.20 -10.54
CA THR A 71 8.86 8.61 -10.28
C THR A 71 7.37 8.91 -10.35
N THR A 72 6.96 10.07 -9.82
CA THR A 72 5.59 10.55 -9.99
C THR A 72 5.20 10.67 -11.47
N ALA A 73 6.11 11.13 -12.33
CA ALA A 73 5.86 11.22 -13.76
C ALA A 73 5.62 9.85 -14.39
N ASP A 74 6.39 8.84 -14.00
CA ASP A 74 6.20 7.46 -14.46
C ASP A 74 4.84 6.90 -14.05
N LEU A 75 4.42 7.17 -12.82
CA LEU A 75 3.10 6.74 -12.32
C LEU A 75 1.95 7.40 -13.08
N ILE A 76 2.07 8.70 -13.39
CA ILE A 76 1.07 9.41 -14.17
C ILE A 76 0.97 8.83 -15.58
N ALA A 77 2.11 8.56 -16.22
CA ALA A 77 2.14 7.93 -17.53
C ALA A 77 1.51 6.53 -17.51
N LEU A 78 1.87 5.73 -16.53
CA LEU A 78 1.33 4.38 -16.35
C LEU A 78 -0.20 4.41 -16.15
N ALA A 79 -0.68 5.32 -15.30
CA ALA A 79 -2.11 5.47 -15.04
C ALA A 79 -2.88 5.88 -16.29
N ALA A 80 -2.31 6.74 -17.13
CA ALA A 80 -2.91 7.14 -18.41
C ALA A 80 -2.98 5.94 -19.37
N ASP A 81 -1.92 5.16 -19.48
CA ASP A 81 -1.87 3.99 -20.36
C ASP A 81 -2.86 2.90 -19.97
N PHE A 82 -3.06 2.69 -18.68
CA PHE A 82 -3.98 1.68 -18.15
C PHE A 82 -5.37 2.21 -17.79
N HIS A 83 -5.65 3.49 -18.03
CA HIS A 83 -6.92 4.14 -17.72
C HIS A 83 -7.33 4.02 -16.23
N VAL A 84 -6.37 4.19 -15.34
CA VAL A 84 -6.54 4.10 -13.88
C VAL A 84 -6.49 5.51 -13.28
N THR A 85 -7.36 5.76 -12.29
CA THR A 85 -7.33 7.00 -11.52
C THR A 85 -6.36 6.87 -10.37
N LEU A 86 -5.38 7.77 -10.31
CA LEU A 86 -4.43 7.85 -9.19
C LEU A 86 -5.03 8.59 -8.00
N ASN A 87 -4.65 8.17 -6.79
CA ASN A 87 -4.90 8.95 -5.59
C ASN A 87 -3.87 10.10 -5.50
N PRO A 88 -4.29 11.38 -5.62
CA PRO A 88 -3.35 12.50 -5.59
C PRO A 88 -2.52 12.60 -4.31
N GLU A 89 -3.06 12.17 -3.17
CA GLU A 89 -2.37 12.20 -1.89
C GLU A 89 -1.20 11.22 -1.84
N ALA A 90 -1.25 10.13 -2.61
CA ALA A 90 -0.19 9.15 -2.68
C ALA A 90 1.00 9.59 -3.54
N LEU A 91 0.82 10.54 -4.44
CA LEU A 91 1.87 10.97 -5.39
C LEU A 91 3.07 11.64 -4.72
N HIS A 92 2.85 12.34 -3.61
CA HIS A 92 3.92 13.02 -2.88
C HIS A 92 4.96 12.07 -2.30
N LEU A 93 4.55 10.86 -1.95
CA LEU A 93 5.43 9.86 -1.33
C LEU A 93 6.54 9.39 -2.28
N TYR A 94 6.31 9.47 -3.58
CA TYR A 94 7.26 9.03 -4.60
C TYR A 94 8.35 10.07 -4.89
N ASP A 95 8.03 11.34 -4.81
CA ASP A 95 8.99 12.42 -5.00
C ASP A 95 9.96 12.50 -3.82
N GLU A 96 9.47 12.34 -2.60
CA GLU A 96 10.30 12.28 -1.40
C GLU A 96 11.19 11.03 -1.38
N GLY A 97 10.71 9.91 -1.90
CA GLY A 97 11.48 8.66 -2.01
C GLY A 97 12.57 8.68 -3.07
N ALA A 98 12.48 9.54 -4.08
CA ALA A 98 13.44 9.65 -5.16
C ALA A 98 14.77 10.32 -4.74
N GLU A 99 14.79 11.05 -3.63
CA GLU A 99 15.97 11.72 -3.06
C GLU A 99 16.83 10.79 -2.20
N HIS A 100 16.37 9.61 -1.94
CA HIS A 100 17.03 8.59 -1.13
C HIS A 100 17.39 7.38 -1.97
#